data_f1985c0835066e9bf4c66038507cc7e2
#
_entry.id   f1985c0835066e9bf4c66038507cc7e2
#
_cell.length_a   1.000
_cell.length_b   1.000
_cell.length_c   1.000
_cell.angle_alpha   90.00
_cell.angle_beta   90.00
_cell.angle_gamma   90.00
#
_symmetry.space_group_name_H-M   'P 1'
#
loop_
_entity.id
_entity.type
_entity.pdbx_description
1 polymer ?
#
loop_
_entity_poly.entity_id
_entity_poly.type
_entity_poly.pdbx_seq_one_letter_code
_entity_poly.pdbx_strand_id
1 'polypeptide(L)'
;MDFNDSQQEAAFRKEARDFLEANAEKRSIISDKPNDKSPQIAVAGAPETVKGGKEAAQEALERAKVWQKKKAEAGFAAILWPKEFGGYGGSPIQQVIYSQEEHDYLVPSGYFEIGIGMLGPTMMVWGKDEDKKRYLPKMITGEEIWCQLFSEPSAGSDLAGIKMKAEKDGDEWVLNGQKVWTSGAHFADYGMIVARSDPSALKHKGLTYFYLDMKTPGIEVRPIKQISGTSNFNEVFFNDVRIPDSQRLGGEGEGWKVALTTLMNERLAVGDPPGLDFDQIFEATKELEVEDGLA
;
A
#
# COMPACT_ATOMS: atom_id res chain seq x y z
N MET A 1 -9.88 -31.41 -8.32
CA MET A 1 -8.87 -30.41 -7.93
C MET A 1 -8.69 -30.61 -6.44
N ASP A 2 -7.45 -30.76 -5.96
CA ASP A 2 -7.19 -30.91 -4.52
C ASP A 2 -6.91 -29.50 -3.95
N PHE A 3 -7.69 -29.10 -2.96
CA PHE A 3 -7.56 -27.80 -2.28
C PHE A 3 -6.91 -27.92 -0.89
N ASN A 4 -6.44 -29.11 -0.54
CA ASN A 4 -5.75 -29.31 0.72
C ASN A 4 -4.32 -28.77 0.63
N ASP A 5 -3.83 -28.24 1.74
CA ASP A 5 -2.45 -27.82 1.86
C ASP A 5 -1.50 -29.03 1.66
N SER A 6 -0.43 -28.84 0.94
CA SER A 6 0.71 -29.76 0.96
C SER A 6 1.36 -29.78 2.34
N GLN A 7 2.22 -30.74 2.61
CA GLN A 7 2.91 -30.82 3.90
C GLN A 7 3.71 -29.54 4.24
N GLN A 8 4.30 -28.89 3.22
CA GLN A 8 5.04 -27.63 3.39
C GLN A 8 4.10 -26.46 3.64
N GLU A 9 2.99 -26.38 2.94
CA GLU A 9 1.97 -25.35 3.11
C GLU A 9 1.30 -25.46 4.49
N ALA A 10 0.96 -26.69 4.93
CA ALA A 10 0.40 -26.94 6.27
C ALA A 10 1.39 -26.53 7.38
N ALA A 11 2.68 -26.78 7.20
CA ALA A 11 3.71 -26.36 8.15
C ALA A 11 3.80 -24.83 8.22
N PHE A 12 3.79 -24.13 7.06
CA PHE A 12 3.79 -22.67 6.99
C PHE A 12 2.52 -22.09 7.59
N ARG A 13 1.34 -22.67 7.31
CA ARG A 13 0.06 -22.23 7.91
C ARG A 13 0.11 -22.32 9.44
N LYS A 14 0.68 -23.41 9.96
CA LYS A 14 0.85 -23.55 11.41
C LYS A 14 1.77 -22.46 11.98
N GLU A 15 2.89 -22.18 11.32
CA GLU A 15 3.83 -21.12 11.73
C GLU A 15 3.15 -19.74 11.75
N ALA A 16 2.40 -19.41 10.69
CA ALA A 16 1.62 -18.17 10.59
C ALA A 16 0.57 -18.06 11.71
N ARG A 17 -0.18 -19.14 11.95
CA ARG A 17 -1.21 -19.21 13.01
C ARG A 17 -0.60 -19.05 14.40
N ASP A 18 0.47 -19.78 14.71
CA ASP A 18 1.15 -19.68 15.99
C ASP A 18 1.64 -18.23 16.25
N PHE A 19 2.15 -17.56 15.21
CA PHE A 19 2.55 -16.13 15.30
C PHE A 19 1.36 -15.22 15.58
N LEU A 20 0.26 -15.40 14.87
CA LEU A 20 -0.95 -14.56 15.00
C LEU A 20 -1.60 -14.76 16.36
N GLU A 21 -1.77 -15.99 16.83
CA GLU A 21 -2.32 -16.32 18.15
C GLU A 21 -1.50 -15.71 19.30
N ALA A 22 -0.18 -15.64 19.14
CA ALA A 22 0.70 -15.06 20.16
C ALA A 22 0.72 -13.51 20.16
N ASN A 23 0.31 -12.86 19.06
CA ASN A 23 0.59 -11.42 18.87
C ASN A 23 -0.64 -10.56 18.56
N ALA A 24 -1.79 -11.16 18.20
CA ALA A 24 -2.99 -10.45 17.79
C ALA A 24 -4.24 -11.00 18.47
N GLU A 25 -5.26 -10.17 18.61
CA GLU A 25 -6.55 -10.54 19.14
C GLU A 25 -7.40 -11.20 18.02
N LYS A 26 -8.01 -12.34 18.32
CA LYS A 26 -8.89 -13.02 17.39
C LYS A 26 -10.16 -12.21 17.17
N ARG A 27 -10.59 -12.09 15.92
CA ARG A 27 -11.82 -11.39 15.55
C ARG A 27 -13.03 -12.15 16.08
N SER A 28 -13.93 -11.47 16.77
CA SER A 28 -15.25 -12.00 17.10
C SER A 28 -16.22 -11.67 15.97
N ILE A 29 -16.98 -12.65 15.50
CA ILE A 29 -18.01 -12.46 14.47
C ILE A 29 -19.17 -11.65 15.05
N ILE A 30 -19.43 -11.81 16.36
CA ILE A 30 -20.48 -11.12 17.08
C ILE A 30 -19.85 -10.34 18.21
N SER A 31 -19.92 -9.03 18.11
CA SER A 31 -19.54 -8.16 19.20
C SER A 31 -20.75 -7.81 20.03
N ASP A 32 -20.75 -8.22 21.29
CA ASP A 32 -21.75 -7.80 22.31
C ASP A 32 -21.66 -6.30 22.66
N LYS A 33 -20.78 -5.55 22.00
CA LYS A 33 -20.58 -4.13 22.28
C LYS A 33 -21.13 -3.28 21.12
N PRO A 34 -22.18 -2.46 21.38
CA PRO A 34 -22.79 -1.59 20.35
C PRO A 34 -21.85 -0.54 19.75
N ASN A 35 -20.59 -0.48 20.18
CA ASN A 35 -19.53 0.38 19.67
C ASN A 35 -18.32 -0.40 19.13
N ASP A 36 -18.48 -1.71 18.90
CA ASP A 36 -17.37 -2.47 18.32
C ASP A 36 -17.15 -1.98 16.89
N LYS A 37 -15.90 -1.66 16.65
CA LYS A 37 -15.41 -1.17 15.39
C LYS A 37 -15.38 -2.36 14.43
N SER A 38 -16.53 -2.63 13.80
CA SER A 38 -16.59 -3.59 12.69
C SER A 38 -15.41 -3.30 11.78
N PRO A 39 -14.61 -4.31 11.43
CA PRO A 39 -13.47 -4.09 10.56
C PRO A 39 -13.98 -3.50 9.26
N GLN A 40 -13.65 -2.25 9.04
CA GLN A 40 -13.89 -1.68 7.73
C GLN A 40 -12.89 -2.34 6.78
N ILE A 41 -13.34 -2.65 5.59
CA ILE A 41 -12.51 -3.22 4.54
C ILE A 41 -11.32 -2.30 4.35
N ALA A 42 -10.13 -2.73 4.79
CA ALA A 42 -8.92 -1.98 4.57
C ALA A 42 -8.48 -2.19 3.14
N VAL A 43 -8.48 -1.12 2.37
CA VAL A 43 -7.90 -1.09 1.03
C VAL A 43 -6.43 -0.65 1.17
N ALA A 44 -5.54 -1.18 0.35
CA ALA A 44 -4.14 -0.79 0.35
C ALA A 44 -3.98 0.75 0.28
N GLY A 45 -3.25 1.34 1.21
CA GLY A 45 -3.12 2.78 1.38
C GLY A 45 -4.36 3.51 1.93
N ALA A 46 -5.38 2.76 2.38
CA ALA A 46 -6.57 3.28 3.01
C ALA A 46 -6.79 2.58 4.35
N PRO A 47 -6.06 2.96 5.39
CA PRO A 47 -6.23 2.38 6.72
C PRO A 47 -7.64 2.60 7.25
N GLU A 48 -8.04 1.80 8.24
CA GLU A 48 -9.33 1.92 8.89
C GLU A 48 -9.65 3.37 9.26
N THR A 49 -10.91 3.76 9.05
CA THR A 49 -11.37 5.10 9.45
C THR A 49 -11.31 5.23 10.95
N VAL A 50 -10.36 6.02 11.42
CA VAL A 50 -10.22 6.30 12.84
C VAL A 50 -11.16 7.45 13.21
N LYS A 51 -12.21 7.17 14.00
CA LYS A 51 -13.02 8.21 14.62
C LYS A 51 -12.23 8.85 15.74
N GLY A 52 -12.13 10.18 15.78
CA GLY A 52 -11.43 10.88 16.86
C GLY A 52 -10.42 11.94 16.41
N GLY A 53 -10.34 12.20 15.09
CA GLY A 53 -9.51 13.27 14.55
C GLY A 53 -8.02 12.89 14.43
N LYS A 54 -7.16 13.93 14.37
CA LYS A 54 -5.73 13.74 14.06
C LYS A 54 -4.97 12.92 15.10
N GLU A 55 -5.28 13.08 16.39
CA GLU A 55 -4.63 12.35 17.47
C GLU A 55 -4.90 10.84 17.38
N ALA A 56 -6.16 10.47 17.19
CA ALA A 56 -6.54 9.08 17.03
C ALA A 56 -5.94 8.44 15.75
N ALA A 57 -5.83 9.21 14.67
CA ALA A 57 -5.16 8.77 13.44
C ALA A 57 -3.66 8.52 13.68
N GLN A 58 -3.00 9.40 14.44
CA GLN A 58 -1.60 9.22 14.79
C GLN A 58 -1.38 7.99 15.69
N GLU A 59 -2.24 7.78 16.68
CA GLU A 59 -2.17 6.58 17.52
C GLU A 59 -2.38 5.29 16.73
N ALA A 60 -3.30 5.31 15.75
CA ALA A 60 -3.54 4.17 14.88
C ALA A 60 -2.31 3.86 14.01
N LEU A 61 -1.66 4.90 13.48
CA LEU A 61 -0.42 4.78 12.71
C LEU A 61 0.71 4.17 13.56
N GLU A 62 0.88 4.63 14.80
CA GLU A 62 1.90 4.08 15.69
C GLU A 62 1.64 2.62 16.03
N ARG A 63 0.37 2.24 16.28
CA ARG A 63 0.00 0.82 16.46
C ARG A 63 0.32 0.00 15.21
N ALA A 64 0.04 0.54 14.02
CA ALA A 64 0.35 -0.13 12.76
C ALA A 64 1.86 -0.34 12.57
N LYS A 65 2.69 0.64 12.91
CA LYS A 65 4.16 0.52 12.88
C LYS A 65 4.66 -0.56 13.85
N VAL A 66 4.10 -0.61 15.05
CA VAL A 66 4.44 -1.66 16.03
C VAL A 66 4.09 -3.06 15.49
N TRP A 67 2.89 -3.20 14.88
CA TRP A 67 2.47 -4.44 14.26
C TRP A 67 3.37 -4.83 13.09
N GLN A 68 3.64 -3.89 12.20
CA GLN A 68 4.50 -4.12 11.03
C GLN A 68 5.91 -4.56 11.44
N LYS A 69 6.47 -3.96 12.48
CA LYS A 69 7.77 -4.36 13.02
C LYS A 69 7.75 -5.80 13.55
N LYS A 70 6.71 -6.20 14.28
CA LYS A 70 6.54 -7.60 14.72
C LYS A 70 6.48 -8.57 13.54
N LYS A 71 5.70 -8.24 12.49
CA LYS A 71 5.67 -9.04 11.26
C LYS A 71 7.05 -9.13 10.59
N ALA A 72 7.80 -8.02 10.56
CA ALA A 72 9.14 -8.00 10.00
C ALA A 72 10.12 -8.89 10.77
N GLU A 73 10.11 -8.81 12.08
CA GLU A 73 10.95 -9.65 12.97
C GLU A 73 10.63 -11.14 12.84
N ALA A 74 9.38 -11.49 12.59
CA ALA A 74 8.92 -12.86 12.37
C ALA A 74 9.03 -13.33 10.89
N GLY A 75 9.40 -12.44 9.96
CA GLY A 75 9.53 -12.75 8.54
C GLY A 75 8.23 -12.60 7.72
N PHE A 76 7.09 -12.31 8.34
CA PHE A 76 5.80 -12.25 7.66
C PHE A 76 5.47 -10.90 6.98
N ALA A 77 6.31 -9.87 7.16
CA ALA A 77 6.05 -8.54 6.60
C ALA A 77 6.17 -8.49 5.07
N ALA A 78 7.04 -9.31 4.48
CA ALA A 78 7.34 -9.31 3.06
C ALA A 78 7.58 -10.73 2.56
N ILE A 79 6.54 -11.56 2.56
CA ILE A 79 6.62 -13.01 2.27
C ILE A 79 7.19 -13.27 0.88
N LEU A 80 6.78 -12.50 -0.13
CA LEU A 80 7.22 -12.68 -1.52
C LEU A 80 8.61 -12.12 -1.82
N TRP A 81 9.17 -11.29 -0.93
CA TRP A 81 10.46 -10.68 -1.21
C TRP A 81 11.61 -11.69 -1.04
N PRO A 82 12.64 -11.61 -1.89
CA PRO A 82 13.86 -12.39 -1.73
C PRO A 82 14.52 -12.16 -0.37
N LYS A 83 15.14 -13.18 0.18
CA LYS A 83 15.84 -13.12 1.49
C LYS A 83 16.95 -12.09 1.52
N GLU A 84 17.63 -11.87 0.38
CA GLU A 84 18.69 -10.86 0.23
C GLU A 84 18.20 -9.43 0.50
N PHE A 85 16.88 -9.17 0.33
CA PHE A 85 16.23 -7.90 0.63
C PHE A 85 15.46 -7.90 1.96
N GLY A 86 15.65 -8.94 2.77
CA GLY A 86 15.00 -9.05 4.09
C GLY A 86 13.61 -9.71 4.07
N GLY A 87 13.17 -10.24 2.92
CA GLY A 87 11.92 -10.97 2.79
C GLY A 87 12.01 -12.43 3.26
N TYR A 88 10.85 -13.10 3.31
CA TYR A 88 10.77 -14.52 3.65
C TYR A 88 11.32 -15.43 2.51
N GLY A 89 11.24 -14.99 1.26
CA GLY A 89 11.56 -15.78 0.07
C GLY A 89 10.50 -16.84 -0.21
N GLY A 90 9.28 -16.56 0.15
CA GLY A 90 8.14 -17.46 0.04
C GLY A 90 7.49 -17.45 -1.35
N SER A 91 6.56 -18.37 -1.53
CA SER A 91 5.75 -18.52 -2.75
C SER A 91 4.45 -17.70 -2.68
N PRO A 92 3.79 -17.44 -3.83
CA PRO A 92 2.47 -16.80 -3.85
C PRO A 92 1.42 -17.53 -3.01
N ILE A 93 1.46 -18.86 -2.95
CA ILE A 93 0.52 -19.62 -2.13
C ILE A 93 0.76 -19.40 -0.62
N GLN A 94 2.01 -19.23 -0.19
CA GLN A 94 2.31 -18.87 1.20
C GLN A 94 1.80 -17.47 1.56
N GLN A 95 1.85 -16.52 0.63
CA GLN A 95 1.21 -15.21 0.82
C GLN A 95 -0.31 -15.34 1.01
N VAL A 96 -0.95 -16.17 0.19
CA VAL A 96 -2.41 -16.43 0.30
C VAL A 96 -2.72 -17.10 1.66
N ILE A 97 -1.95 -18.11 2.05
CA ILE A 97 -2.12 -18.79 3.33
C ILE A 97 -2.01 -17.80 4.50
N TYR A 98 -0.98 -16.94 4.49
CA TYR A 98 -0.83 -15.93 5.53
C TYR A 98 -2.00 -14.95 5.58
N SER A 99 -2.47 -14.49 4.42
CA SER A 99 -3.63 -13.58 4.34
C SER A 99 -4.92 -14.24 4.85
N GLN A 100 -5.11 -15.54 4.59
CA GLN A 100 -6.25 -16.30 5.13
C GLN A 100 -6.19 -16.39 6.65
N GLU A 101 -5.02 -16.70 7.22
CA GLU A 101 -4.86 -16.78 8.67
C GLU A 101 -4.99 -15.40 9.33
N GLU A 102 -4.37 -14.36 8.76
CA GLU A 102 -4.42 -12.99 9.30
C GLU A 102 -5.84 -12.41 9.31
N HIS A 103 -6.71 -12.87 8.38
CA HIS A 103 -8.11 -12.44 8.31
C HIS A 103 -8.89 -12.66 9.61
N ASP A 104 -8.59 -13.72 10.34
CA ASP A 104 -9.28 -14.06 11.58
C ASP A 104 -8.88 -13.19 12.77
N TYR A 105 -7.98 -12.22 12.58
CA TYR A 105 -7.42 -11.41 13.66
C TYR A 105 -7.65 -9.91 13.45
N LEU A 106 -7.74 -9.18 14.57
CA LEU A 106 -7.84 -7.72 14.59
C LEU A 106 -6.42 -7.11 14.49
N VAL A 107 -5.98 -6.82 13.29
CA VAL A 107 -4.65 -6.27 13.02
C VAL A 107 -4.74 -4.96 12.23
N PRO A 108 -3.85 -3.99 12.48
CA PRO A 108 -3.78 -2.77 11.67
C PRO A 108 -3.35 -3.08 10.24
N SER A 109 -4.05 -2.54 9.26
CA SER A 109 -3.78 -2.74 7.82
C SER A 109 -3.98 -1.42 7.05
N GLY A 110 -3.63 -1.40 5.75
CA GLY A 110 -3.82 -0.26 4.88
C GLY A 110 -2.70 0.77 4.88
N TYR A 111 -1.60 0.58 5.60
CA TYR A 111 -0.51 1.54 5.70
C TYR A 111 0.72 1.18 4.84
N PHE A 112 1.07 -0.10 4.76
CA PHE A 112 2.37 -0.56 4.24
C PHE A 112 2.27 -1.31 2.93
N GLU A 113 1.09 -1.73 2.52
CA GLU A 113 0.84 -2.64 1.39
C GLU A 113 1.30 -2.04 0.06
N ILE A 114 1.15 -0.71 -0.13
CA ILE A 114 1.65 -0.01 -1.32
C ILE A 114 3.19 -0.11 -1.37
N GLY A 115 3.86 0.22 -0.28
CA GLY A 115 5.31 0.13 -0.19
C GLY A 115 5.81 -1.28 -0.44
N ILE A 116 5.30 -2.24 0.31
CA ILE A 116 5.78 -3.63 0.29
C ILE A 116 5.30 -4.38 -0.95
N GLY A 117 4.04 -4.22 -1.32
CA GLY A 117 3.44 -5.00 -2.42
C GLY A 117 3.78 -4.47 -3.81
N MET A 118 4.09 -3.19 -3.95
CA MET A 118 4.19 -2.54 -5.27
C MET A 118 5.52 -1.80 -5.46
N LEU A 119 5.84 -0.87 -4.56
CA LEU A 119 6.96 0.04 -4.75
C LEU A 119 8.30 -0.60 -4.39
N GLY A 120 8.35 -1.44 -3.36
CA GLY A 120 9.53 -2.23 -3.02
C GLY A 120 9.98 -3.16 -4.15
N PRO A 121 9.09 -3.98 -4.75
CA PRO A 121 9.40 -4.74 -5.96
C PRO A 121 9.91 -3.88 -7.11
N THR A 122 9.34 -2.68 -7.30
CA THR A 122 9.83 -1.73 -8.32
C THR A 122 11.25 -1.25 -7.99
N MET A 123 11.53 -0.91 -6.73
CA MET A 123 12.86 -0.54 -6.26
C MET A 123 13.88 -1.68 -6.43
N MET A 124 13.49 -2.93 -6.16
CA MET A 124 14.36 -4.10 -6.35
C MET A 124 14.81 -4.27 -7.80
N VAL A 125 13.92 -4.01 -8.76
CA VAL A 125 14.22 -4.15 -10.20
C VAL A 125 15.03 -2.95 -10.73
N TRP A 126 14.64 -1.73 -10.37
CA TRP A 126 15.09 -0.51 -11.05
C TRP A 126 15.98 0.39 -10.20
N GLY A 127 16.01 0.21 -8.90
CA GLY A 127 16.83 1.00 -7.97
C GLY A 127 18.29 0.64 -8.03
N LYS A 128 19.16 1.57 -7.65
CA LYS A 128 20.58 1.32 -7.44
C LYS A 128 20.78 0.49 -6.17
N ASP A 129 21.91 -0.20 -6.07
CA ASP A 129 22.18 -1.05 -4.90
C ASP A 129 22.22 -0.27 -3.58
N GLU A 130 22.70 0.97 -3.62
CA GLU A 130 22.68 1.90 -2.47
C GLU A 130 21.25 2.25 -2.04
N ASP A 131 20.34 2.51 -3.01
CA ASP A 131 18.93 2.80 -2.74
C ASP A 131 18.24 1.57 -2.15
N LYS A 132 18.44 0.39 -2.72
CA LYS A 132 17.90 -0.87 -2.20
C LYS A 132 18.31 -1.09 -0.74
N LYS A 133 19.59 -0.95 -0.44
CA LYS A 133 20.13 -1.10 0.92
C LYS A 133 19.58 -0.05 1.88
N ARG A 134 19.31 1.16 1.40
CA ARG A 134 18.81 2.27 2.21
C ARG A 134 17.31 2.16 2.50
N TYR A 135 16.50 1.84 1.49
CA TYR A 135 15.05 1.98 1.57
C TYR A 135 14.30 0.67 1.86
N LEU A 136 14.71 -0.46 1.26
CA LEU A 136 13.96 -1.70 1.39
C LEU A 136 13.82 -2.20 2.84
N PRO A 137 14.86 -2.18 3.69
CA PRO A 137 14.72 -2.61 5.09
C PRO A 137 13.71 -1.76 5.87
N LYS A 138 13.66 -0.45 5.60
CA LYS A 138 12.75 0.47 6.29
C LYS A 138 11.31 0.37 5.81
N MET A 139 11.09 -0.02 4.55
CA MET A 139 9.77 -0.39 4.05
C MET A 139 9.23 -1.62 4.80
N ILE A 140 10.07 -2.66 4.96
CA ILE A 140 9.66 -3.91 5.63
C ILE A 140 9.31 -3.66 7.08
N THR A 141 10.13 -2.89 7.80
CA THR A 141 9.91 -2.60 9.22
C THR A 141 8.79 -1.59 9.49
N GLY A 142 8.32 -0.89 8.45
CA GLY A 142 7.32 0.17 8.57
C GLY A 142 7.88 1.48 9.14
N GLU A 143 9.21 1.64 9.20
CA GLU A 143 9.84 2.90 9.59
C GLU A 143 9.55 4.01 8.56
N GLU A 144 9.48 3.65 7.28
CA GLU A 144 9.18 4.57 6.17
C GLU A 144 7.99 4.07 5.35
N ILE A 145 6.99 4.91 5.20
CA ILE A 145 5.77 4.63 4.45
C ILE A 145 5.86 5.26 3.07
N TRP A 146 5.42 4.53 2.06
CA TRP A 146 5.53 4.93 0.67
C TRP A 146 4.18 5.01 0.00
N CYS A 147 3.96 6.04 -0.85
CA CYS A 147 2.76 6.21 -1.65
C CYS A 147 3.05 6.20 -3.16
N GLN A 148 2.01 5.93 -3.95
CA GLN A 148 2.07 5.90 -5.41
C GLN A 148 1.44 7.17 -6.01
N LEU A 149 2.23 7.93 -6.75
CA LEU A 149 1.86 9.22 -7.34
C LEU A 149 1.70 9.08 -8.86
N PHE A 150 0.61 8.45 -9.29
CA PHE A 150 0.39 8.14 -10.71
C PHE A 150 -0.71 8.98 -11.33
N SER A 151 -1.95 8.80 -10.90
CA SER A 151 -3.13 9.42 -11.51
C SER A 151 -3.09 10.94 -11.46
N GLU A 152 -3.64 11.57 -12.49
CA GLU A 152 -3.86 13.01 -12.58
C GLU A 152 -5.35 13.28 -12.82
N PRO A 153 -5.86 14.51 -12.60
CA PRO A 153 -7.26 14.84 -12.85
C PRO A 153 -7.75 14.49 -14.26
N SER A 154 -6.84 14.50 -15.24
CA SER A 154 -7.14 14.19 -16.65
C SER A 154 -6.63 12.82 -17.11
N ALA A 155 -5.97 12.02 -16.25
CA ALA A 155 -5.31 10.77 -16.63
C ALA A 155 -5.33 9.75 -15.47
N GLY A 156 -6.26 8.82 -15.53
CA GLY A 156 -6.36 7.66 -14.64
C GLY A 156 -6.12 6.38 -15.44
N SER A 157 -7.16 5.79 -16.04
CA SER A 157 -7.04 4.61 -16.89
C SER A 157 -6.09 4.81 -18.07
N ASP A 158 -6.05 6.02 -18.65
CA ASP A 158 -5.03 6.41 -19.62
C ASP A 158 -3.81 7.03 -18.92
N LEU A 159 -3.12 6.22 -18.10
CA LEU A 159 -1.93 6.70 -17.36
C LEU A 159 -0.86 7.28 -18.29
N ALA A 160 -0.70 6.76 -19.50
CA ALA A 160 0.24 7.31 -20.47
C ALA A 160 -0.10 8.74 -20.94
N GLY A 161 -1.31 9.20 -20.67
CA GLY A 161 -1.80 10.55 -20.96
C GLY A 161 -1.46 11.61 -19.91
N ILE A 162 -0.69 11.28 -18.87
CA ILE A 162 -0.26 12.24 -17.82
C ILE A 162 0.47 13.44 -18.40
N LYS A 163 0.28 14.60 -17.76
CA LYS A 163 0.78 15.90 -18.21
C LYS A 163 1.69 16.59 -17.21
N MET A 164 1.77 16.08 -15.98
CA MET A 164 2.69 16.60 -14.97
C MET A 164 4.10 16.62 -15.53
N LYS A 165 4.76 17.76 -15.45
CA LYS A 165 6.08 18.00 -16.07
C LYS A 165 7.20 17.56 -15.14
N ALA A 166 8.27 17.06 -15.75
CA ALA A 166 9.58 16.88 -15.15
C ALA A 166 10.62 17.52 -16.10
N GLU A 167 11.11 18.69 -15.75
CA GLU A 167 12.07 19.45 -16.57
C GLU A 167 13.47 19.29 -15.98
N LYS A 168 14.44 18.88 -16.81
CA LYS A 168 15.82 18.68 -16.36
C LYS A 168 16.54 20.01 -16.20
N ASP A 169 17.18 20.21 -15.05
CA ASP A 169 17.98 21.39 -14.74
C ASP A 169 19.32 20.95 -14.12
N GLY A 170 20.33 20.77 -14.96
CA GLY A 170 21.62 20.23 -14.56
C GLY A 170 21.51 18.79 -14.04
N ASP A 171 21.91 18.58 -12.79
CA ASP A 171 21.85 17.29 -12.10
C ASP A 171 20.53 17.08 -11.30
N GLU A 172 19.56 17.96 -11.50
CA GLU A 172 18.25 17.92 -10.85
C GLU A 172 17.11 17.86 -11.87
N TRP A 173 15.93 17.54 -11.37
CA TRP A 173 14.65 17.62 -12.07
C TRP A 173 13.72 18.57 -11.33
N VAL A 174 13.02 19.41 -12.07
CA VAL A 174 11.99 20.33 -11.55
C VAL A 174 10.62 19.74 -11.90
N LEU A 175 9.85 19.39 -10.88
CA LEU A 175 8.53 18.79 -11.02
C LEU A 175 7.44 19.85 -10.84
N ASN A 176 6.50 19.92 -11.80
CA ASN A 176 5.36 20.81 -11.77
C ASN A 176 4.08 20.12 -12.21
N GLY A 177 3.02 20.20 -11.40
CA GLY A 177 1.73 19.63 -11.73
C GLY A 177 0.94 19.13 -10.53
N GLN A 178 0.05 18.18 -10.77
CA GLN A 178 -0.84 17.65 -9.75
C GLN A 178 -1.03 16.14 -9.93
N LYS A 179 -1.02 15.41 -8.82
CA LYS A 179 -1.48 14.03 -8.72
C LYS A 179 -2.77 13.96 -7.91
N VAL A 180 -3.61 12.97 -8.18
CA VAL A 180 -4.92 12.79 -7.53
C VAL A 180 -5.15 11.33 -7.22
N TRP A 181 -6.06 11.05 -6.30
CA TRP A 181 -6.40 9.72 -5.81
C TRP A 181 -5.21 8.99 -5.18
N THR A 182 -4.25 9.76 -4.64
CA THR A 182 -3.07 9.18 -3.98
C THR A 182 -3.45 8.68 -2.60
N SER A 183 -3.53 7.35 -2.48
CA SER A 183 -3.82 6.69 -1.21
C SER A 183 -2.70 6.97 -0.20
N GLY A 184 -3.08 7.39 1.01
CA GLY A 184 -2.16 7.52 2.13
C GLY A 184 -1.09 8.61 2.03
N ALA A 185 -1.12 9.51 1.03
CA ALA A 185 -0.08 10.53 0.85
C ALA A 185 0.12 11.44 2.07
N HIS A 186 -0.93 11.63 2.88
CA HIS A 186 -0.89 12.50 4.07
C HIS A 186 -0.10 11.93 5.25
N PHE A 187 0.26 10.64 5.22
CA PHE A 187 1.14 10.00 6.20
C PHE A 187 2.37 9.34 5.57
N ALA A 188 2.52 9.39 4.24
CA ALA A 188 3.67 8.82 3.56
C ALA A 188 4.93 9.67 3.76
N ASP A 189 6.06 9.01 3.96
CA ASP A 189 7.38 9.62 4.02
C ASP A 189 7.97 9.82 2.63
N TYR A 190 7.75 8.85 1.73
CA TYR A 190 8.25 8.84 0.36
C TYR A 190 7.14 8.55 -0.64
N GLY A 191 7.35 8.98 -1.89
CA GLY A 191 6.48 8.66 -3.01
C GLY A 191 7.27 8.21 -4.23
N MET A 192 6.67 7.30 -5.01
CA MET A 192 7.14 7.01 -6.36
C MET A 192 6.21 7.67 -7.38
N ILE A 193 6.81 8.40 -8.31
CA ILE A 193 6.10 9.27 -9.24
C ILE A 193 6.50 9.00 -10.69
N VAL A 194 5.51 9.02 -11.58
CA VAL A 194 5.72 9.07 -13.03
C VAL A 194 5.33 10.45 -13.54
N ALA A 195 6.21 11.08 -14.33
CA ALA A 195 6.01 12.41 -14.88
C ALA A 195 6.46 12.50 -16.33
N ARG A 196 6.01 13.51 -17.05
CA ARG A 196 6.36 13.75 -18.45
C ARG A 196 7.63 14.57 -18.56
N SER A 197 8.70 13.93 -19.00
CA SER A 197 10.01 14.55 -19.22
C SER A 197 10.19 15.04 -20.66
N ASP A 198 9.51 14.41 -21.63
CA ASP A 198 9.52 14.85 -23.02
C ASP A 198 8.08 14.97 -23.57
N PRO A 199 7.55 16.20 -23.71
CA PRO A 199 6.21 16.42 -24.26
C PRO A 199 6.12 16.19 -25.77
N SER A 200 7.24 16.14 -26.50
CA SER A 200 7.30 15.91 -27.94
C SER A 200 7.30 14.43 -28.30
N ALA A 201 7.69 13.58 -27.37
CA ALA A 201 7.75 12.13 -27.58
C ALA A 201 6.35 11.50 -27.62
N LEU A 202 6.26 10.39 -28.35
CA LEU A 202 5.04 9.57 -28.37
C LEU A 202 4.70 9.10 -26.95
N LYS A 203 3.47 9.36 -26.55
CA LYS A 203 2.75 9.00 -25.34
C LYS A 203 3.59 8.30 -24.21
N HIS A 204 3.95 7.03 -24.42
CA HIS A 204 4.69 6.21 -23.45
C HIS A 204 6.19 6.54 -23.35
N LYS A 205 6.78 7.07 -24.43
CA LYS A 205 8.23 7.31 -24.52
C LYS A 205 8.70 8.60 -23.85
N GLY A 206 7.77 9.50 -23.56
CA GLY A 206 8.08 10.80 -22.92
C GLY A 206 7.92 10.79 -21.41
N LEU A 207 7.90 9.62 -20.78
CA LEU A 207 7.69 9.48 -19.35
C LEU A 207 8.96 9.05 -18.63
N THR A 208 9.22 9.65 -17.48
CA THR A 208 10.32 9.29 -16.58
C THR A 208 9.78 9.00 -15.19
N TYR A 209 10.42 8.10 -14.47
CA TYR A 209 9.98 7.63 -13.18
C TYR A 209 10.99 8.01 -12.09
N PHE A 210 10.48 8.47 -10.94
CA PHE A 210 11.30 8.94 -9.83
C PHE A 210 10.75 8.44 -8.50
N TYR A 211 11.58 8.48 -7.47
CA TYR A 211 11.12 8.49 -6.08
C TYR A 211 11.53 9.81 -5.43
N LEU A 212 10.81 10.22 -4.38
CA LEU A 212 11.06 11.49 -3.70
C LEU A 212 10.59 11.45 -2.24
N ASP A 213 11.19 12.30 -1.42
CA ASP A 213 10.73 12.58 -0.07
C ASP A 213 9.48 13.47 -0.14
N MET A 214 8.38 13.04 0.51
CA MET A 214 7.11 13.79 0.52
C MET A 214 7.19 15.11 1.29
N LYS A 215 8.27 15.36 2.04
CA LYS A 215 8.55 16.61 2.73
C LYS A 215 9.38 17.60 1.90
N THR A 216 9.71 17.25 0.66
CA THR A 216 10.44 18.14 -0.26
C THR A 216 9.68 19.45 -0.44
N PRO A 217 10.35 20.62 -0.32
CA PRO A 217 9.71 21.92 -0.51
C PRO A 217 8.98 22.00 -1.86
N GLY A 218 7.78 22.58 -1.85
CA GLY A 218 6.92 22.69 -3.03
C GLY A 218 5.88 21.58 -3.16
N ILE A 219 5.93 20.54 -2.32
CA ILE A 219 4.89 19.51 -2.26
C ILE A 219 3.82 19.94 -1.26
N GLU A 220 2.56 19.90 -1.72
CA GLU A 220 1.38 20.16 -0.88
C GLU A 220 0.41 18.99 -1.00
N VAL A 221 0.05 18.37 0.13
CA VAL A 221 -0.90 17.24 0.20
C VAL A 221 -2.24 17.74 0.73
N ARG A 222 -3.32 17.49 -0.01
CA ARG A 222 -4.70 17.87 0.38
C ARG A 222 -5.59 16.61 0.42
N PRO A 223 -6.07 16.19 1.59
CA PRO A 223 -7.01 15.08 1.70
C PRO A 223 -8.33 15.35 0.97
N ILE A 224 -8.83 14.34 0.25
CA ILE A 224 -10.12 14.37 -0.44
C ILE A 224 -11.18 13.80 0.48
N LYS A 225 -12.19 14.59 0.82
CA LYS A 225 -13.32 14.11 1.63
C LYS A 225 -14.22 13.20 0.78
N GLN A 226 -14.37 11.96 1.21
CA GLN A 226 -15.21 10.96 0.57
C GLN A 226 -16.64 11.00 1.15
N ILE A 227 -17.62 10.46 0.42
CA ILE A 227 -19.01 10.37 0.86
C ILE A 227 -19.17 9.50 2.13
N SER A 228 -18.27 8.55 2.35
CA SER A 228 -18.17 7.75 3.57
C SER A 228 -17.79 8.56 4.82
N GLY A 229 -17.37 9.82 4.64
CA GLY A 229 -16.85 10.67 5.72
C GLY A 229 -15.34 10.52 5.96
N THR A 230 -14.67 9.60 5.26
CA THR A 230 -13.22 9.38 5.32
C THR A 230 -12.45 10.33 4.40
N SER A 231 -11.11 10.30 4.46
CA SER A 231 -10.22 11.07 3.59
C SER A 231 -8.96 10.26 3.27
N ASN A 232 -9.14 9.04 2.77
CA ASN A 232 -8.03 8.12 2.50
C ASN A 232 -7.24 8.49 1.26
N PHE A 233 -7.87 9.20 0.31
CA PHE A 233 -7.24 9.67 -0.91
C PHE A 233 -6.85 11.14 -0.81
N ASN A 234 -5.86 11.52 -1.59
CA ASN A 234 -5.30 12.87 -1.57
C ASN A 234 -5.09 13.41 -2.98
N GLU A 235 -5.22 14.74 -3.10
CA GLU A 235 -4.58 15.52 -4.14
C GLU A 235 -3.17 15.88 -3.67
N VAL A 236 -2.20 15.83 -4.57
CA VAL A 236 -0.82 16.22 -4.28
C VAL A 236 -0.36 17.19 -5.35
N PHE A 237 -0.03 18.40 -4.93
CA PHE A 237 0.43 19.48 -5.80
C PHE A 237 1.94 19.60 -5.74
N PHE A 238 2.54 19.89 -6.89
CA PHE A 238 3.98 20.04 -7.06
C PHE A 238 4.24 21.42 -7.70
N ASN A 239 4.92 22.30 -6.95
CA ASN A 239 5.25 23.66 -7.37
C ASN A 239 6.77 23.83 -7.31
N ASP A 240 7.43 23.75 -8.45
CA ASP A 240 8.89 23.84 -8.60
C ASP A 240 9.65 22.89 -7.66
N VAL A 241 9.14 21.66 -7.51
CA VAL A 241 9.74 20.63 -6.64
C VAL A 241 11.02 20.12 -7.27
N ARG A 242 12.15 20.30 -6.58
CA ARG A 242 13.47 19.89 -7.04
C ARG A 242 13.86 18.54 -6.44
N ILE A 243 14.24 17.62 -7.32
CA ILE A 243 14.76 16.30 -6.94
C ILE A 243 16.05 16.00 -7.69
N PRO A 244 17.06 15.37 -7.09
CA PRO A 244 18.29 15.02 -7.78
C PRO A 244 18.06 13.90 -8.82
N ASP A 245 18.81 13.91 -9.92
CA ASP A 245 18.76 12.87 -10.96
C ASP A 245 19.08 11.48 -10.40
N SER A 246 19.78 11.41 -9.28
CA SER A 246 20.05 10.15 -8.57
C SER A 246 18.78 9.43 -8.09
N GLN A 247 17.67 10.14 -7.89
CA GLN A 247 16.35 9.59 -7.50
C GLN A 247 15.50 9.11 -8.70
N ARG A 248 16.06 9.08 -9.90
CA ARG A 248 15.42 8.53 -11.08
C ARG A 248 15.58 7.00 -11.11
N LEU A 249 14.47 6.30 -11.38
CA LEU A 249 14.44 4.85 -11.59
C LEU A 249 14.35 4.54 -13.08
N GLY A 250 15.28 3.77 -13.58
CA GLY A 250 15.44 3.51 -15.01
C GLY A 250 16.07 4.69 -15.77
N GLY A 251 16.07 4.63 -17.10
CA GLY A 251 16.56 5.68 -17.98
C GLY A 251 15.53 6.82 -18.17
N GLU A 252 16.02 7.98 -18.63
CA GLU A 252 15.15 9.05 -19.11
C GLU A 252 14.29 8.55 -20.27
N GLY A 253 12.97 8.82 -20.24
CA GLY A 253 12.01 8.29 -21.22
C GLY A 253 11.61 6.83 -21.00
N GLU A 254 12.18 6.12 -20.02
CA GLU A 254 11.83 4.73 -19.71
C GLU A 254 10.78 4.58 -18.60
N GLY A 255 10.24 5.68 -18.11
CA GLY A 255 9.29 5.69 -16.98
C GLY A 255 8.07 4.79 -17.17
N TRP A 256 7.63 4.57 -18.42
CA TRP A 256 6.55 3.63 -18.70
C TRP A 256 6.92 2.18 -18.36
N LYS A 257 8.14 1.76 -18.68
CA LYS A 257 8.62 0.41 -18.35
C LYS A 257 8.68 0.19 -16.83
N VAL A 258 9.17 1.20 -16.12
CA VAL A 258 9.20 1.18 -14.65
C VAL A 258 7.79 1.14 -14.07
N ALA A 259 6.88 1.99 -14.56
CA ALA A 259 5.48 2.01 -14.15
C ALA A 259 4.78 0.66 -14.38
N LEU A 260 5.07 -0.04 -15.48
CA LEU A 260 4.54 -1.38 -15.72
C LEU A 260 5.00 -2.37 -14.65
N THR A 261 6.23 -2.29 -14.15
CA THR A 261 6.68 -3.12 -13.03
C THR A 261 5.84 -2.88 -11.79
N THR A 262 5.57 -1.61 -11.45
CA THR A 262 4.69 -1.25 -10.34
C THR A 262 3.27 -1.80 -10.53
N LEU A 263 2.65 -1.57 -11.69
CA LEU A 263 1.28 -1.97 -12.00
C LEU A 263 1.09 -3.50 -12.05
N MET A 264 2.12 -4.24 -12.45
CA MET A 264 2.07 -5.71 -12.42
C MET A 264 2.07 -6.25 -11.00
N ASN A 265 2.84 -5.64 -10.10
CA ASN A 265 2.85 -5.99 -8.68
C ASN A 265 1.56 -5.52 -7.97
N GLU A 266 0.97 -4.39 -8.37
CA GLU A 266 -0.31 -3.90 -7.85
C GLU A 266 -1.42 -4.95 -7.97
N ARG A 267 -1.50 -5.65 -9.10
CA ARG A 267 -2.49 -6.72 -9.32
C ARG A 267 -2.39 -7.88 -8.33
N LEU A 268 -1.21 -8.09 -7.76
CA LEU A 268 -0.96 -9.12 -6.75
C LEU A 268 -1.17 -8.58 -5.33
N ALA A 269 -0.91 -7.29 -5.12
CA ALA A 269 -0.98 -6.65 -3.81
C ALA A 269 -2.39 -6.16 -3.44
N VAL A 270 -3.19 -5.77 -4.45
CA VAL A 270 -4.58 -5.35 -4.31
C VAL A 270 -5.47 -6.56 -4.64
N GLY A 271 -5.34 -7.62 -3.85
CA GLY A 271 -6.31 -8.70 -3.82
C GLY A 271 -7.59 -8.23 -3.12
N ASP A 272 -8.70 -8.94 -3.32
CA ASP A 272 -9.91 -8.67 -2.55
C ASP A 272 -9.55 -8.78 -1.05
N PRO A 273 -9.69 -7.69 -0.28
CA PRO A 273 -9.55 -7.79 1.15
C PRO A 273 -10.61 -8.78 1.62
N PRO A 274 -10.29 -9.68 2.54
CA PRO A 274 -11.29 -10.55 3.10
C PRO A 274 -12.36 -9.67 3.76
N GLY A 275 -13.50 -9.54 3.09
CA GLY A 275 -14.70 -8.96 3.66
C GLY A 275 -15.43 -9.99 4.51
N LEU A 276 -16.52 -9.60 5.15
CA LEU A 276 -17.48 -10.56 5.65
C LEU A 276 -17.98 -11.36 4.45
N ASP A 277 -17.74 -12.67 4.45
CA ASP A 277 -18.31 -13.52 3.43
C ASP A 277 -19.81 -13.72 3.65
N PHE A 278 -20.48 -14.26 2.65
CA PHE A 278 -21.93 -14.50 2.71
C PHE A 278 -22.30 -15.39 3.91
N ASP A 279 -21.50 -16.40 4.20
CA ASP A 279 -21.79 -17.35 5.28
C ASP A 279 -21.67 -16.66 6.65
N GLN A 280 -20.68 -15.80 6.86
CA GLN A 280 -20.53 -14.99 8.07
C GLN A 280 -21.71 -14.02 8.26
N ILE A 281 -22.15 -13.36 7.19
CA ILE A 281 -23.34 -12.47 7.23
C ILE A 281 -24.58 -13.30 7.53
N PHE A 282 -24.74 -14.46 6.91
CA PHE A 282 -25.88 -15.34 7.09
C PHE A 282 -25.93 -15.92 8.51
N GLU A 283 -24.81 -16.35 9.09
CA GLU A 283 -24.77 -16.79 10.49
C GLU A 283 -25.09 -15.64 11.45
N ALA A 284 -24.56 -14.45 11.24
CA ALA A 284 -24.87 -13.27 12.03
C ALA A 284 -26.37 -12.92 11.98
N THR A 285 -27.05 -13.10 10.84
CA THR A 285 -28.50 -12.83 10.74
C THR A 285 -29.37 -13.82 11.48
N LYS A 286 -28.88 -15.04 11.73
CA LYS A 286 -29.63 -16.03 12.52
C LYS A 286 -29.77 -15.64 14.01
N GLU A 287 -28.85 -14.82 14.50
CA GLU A 287 -28.79 -14.36 15.89
C GLU A 287 -29.45 -12.99 16.09
N LEU A 288 -29.84 -12.31 14.99
CA LEU A 288 -30.63 -11.08 15.09
C LEU A 288 -32.07 -11.39 15.44
N GLU A 289 -32.53 -10.95 16.62
CA GLU A 289 -33.94 -10.87 16.91
C GLU A 289 -34.56 -9.81 16.00
N VAL A 290 -35.32 -10.24 15.00
CA VAL A 290 -36.09 -9.33 14.14
C VAL A 290 -37.37 -8.99 14.86
N GLU A 291 -37.61 -7.71 15.19
CA GLU A 291 -38.90 -7.25 15.68
C GLU A 291 -40.02 -7.63 14.69
N ASP A 292 -41.08 -8.22 15.17
CA ASP A 292 -42.27 -8.62 14.39
C ASP A 292 -42.76 -7.46 13.50
N GLY A 293 -42.62 -7.60 12.19
CA GLY A 293 -43.07 -6.62 11.18
C GLY A 293 -42.12 -6.32 10.04
N LEU A 294 -40.91 -6.90 10.03
CA LEU A 294 -39.90 -6.76 8.96
C LEU A 294 -39.65 -8.07 8.18
N ALA A 295 -40.64 -8.99 8.16
CA ALA A 295 -40.59 -10.21 7.35
C ALA A 295 -41.09 -9.97 5.92
#